data_28dbaddd564493c7643a6830108fbd48
#
_entry.id   28dbaddd564493c7643a6830108fbd48
#
_cell.length_a   1.000
_cell.length_b   1.000
_cell.length_c   1.000
_cell.angle_alpha   90.00
_cell.angle_beta   90.00
_cell.angle_gamma   90.00
#
_symmetry.space_group_name_H-M   'P 1'
#
loop_
_entity.id
_entity.type
_entity.pdbx_description
1 polymer ?
#
loop_
_entity_poly.entity_id
_entity_poly.type
_entity_poly.pdbx_seq_one_letter_code
_entity_poly.pdbx_strand_id
1 'polypeptide(L)'
;MLDLIVLAKRYIPISIEWQNKPNENQWDLKTIEAVNSIHEPQSARVEQVHRWLQSYHVLQSFTAATERMIAEQVITYADSRERPILTMNQELILKEFKELESRIQTVVPKNKSGKPRKVTSLVSKAIWCCYPSYIPIYDSYVEHALQMICRLSDIKVPGAANNSETEYALFLEAWFRVFREIEPEIDPEILKVYPYKIRVLDSLLWYIGQPKFDVS
;
A
#
# COMPACT_ATOMS: atom_id res chain seq x y z
N MET A 1 26.05 5.16 -10.85
CA MET A 1 24.61 5.17 -11.16
C MET A 1 24.06 3.83 -10.72
N LEU A 2 23.02 3.80 -9.90
CA LEU A 2 22.41 2.55 -9.46
C LEU A 2 21.70 1.93 -10.68
N ASP A 3 22.04 0.69 -11.01
CA ASP A 3 21.33 -0.05 -12.06
C ASP A 3 20.08 -0.70 -11.44
N LEU A 4 18.92 -0.09 -11.67
CA LEU A 4 17.64 -0.57 -11.12
C LEU A 4 17.29 -1.98 -11.61
N ILE A 5 17.69 -2.32 -12.82
CA ILE A 5 17.45 -3.65 -13.39
C ILE A 5 18.27 -4.70 -12.64
N VAL A 6 19.55 -4.43 -12.39
CA VAL A 6 20.42 -5.33 -11.62
C VAL A 6 19.86 -5.50 -10.20
N LEU A 7 19.44 -4.41 -9.57
CA LEU A 7 18.86 -4.44 -8.24
C LEU A 7 17.56 -5.25 -8.22
N ALA A 8 16.68 -5.03 -9.20
CA ALA A 8 15.42 -5.78 -9.30
C ALA A 8 15.67 -7.28 -9.48
N LYS A 9 16.50 -7.68 -10.42
CA LYS A 9 16.83 -9.10 -10.68
C LYS A 9 17.44 -9.79 -9.45
N ARG A 10 18.26 -9.09 -8.68
CA ARG A 10 18.89 -9.64 -7.48
C ARG A 10 17.94 -9.78 -6.30
N TYR A 11 17.11 -8.78 -6.04
CA TYR A 11 16.39 -8.67 -4.77
C TYR A 11 14.88 -8.96 -4.85
N ILE A 12 14.24 -8.97 -6.02
CA ILE A 12 12.83 -9.37 -6.13
C ILE A 12 12.62 -10.81 -5.60
N PRO A 13 13.39 -11.83 -6.04
CA PRO A 13 13.21 -13.19 -5.51
C PRO A 13 13.36 -13.26 -4.00
N ILE A 14 14.36 -12.57 -3.45
CA ILE A 14 14.65 -12.55 -2.01
C ILE A 14 13.50 -11.85 -1.24
N SER A 15 13.02 -10.73 -1.74
CA SER A 15 11.94 -9.97 -1.09
C SER A 15 10.62 -10.75 -1.07
N ILE A 16 10.33 -11.47 -2.14
CA ILE A 16 9.14 -12.32 -2.24
C ILE A 16 9.26 -13.54 -1.32
N GLU A 17 10.41 -14.20 -1.28
CA GLU A 17 10.65 -15.30 -0.35
C GLU A 17 10.51 -14.85 1.10
N TRP A 18 11.01 -13.65 1.42
CA TRP A 18 10.93 -13.09 2.77
C TRP A 18 9.47 -12.79 3.17
N GLN A 19 8.64 -12.31 2.24
CA GLN A 19 7.21 -12.07 2.48
C GLN A 19 6.35 -13.34 2.41
N ASN A 20 6.80 -14.36 1.68
CA ASN A 20 6.11 -15.65 1.54
C ASN A 20 6.29 -16.59 2.75
N LYS A 21 6.73 -16.09 3.89
CA LYS A 21 6.67 -16.89 5.12
C LYS A 21 5.22 -17.37 5.31
N PRO A 22 5.01 -18.66 5.68
CA PRO A 22 3.74 -19.38 5.51
C PRO A 22 2.47 -18.74 6.07
N ASN A 23 2.59 -17.63 6.79
CA ASN A 23 1.45 -16.96 7.43
C ASN A 23 1.10 -15.59 6.81
N GLU A 24 1.97 -14.93 6.04
CA GLU A 24 1.75 -13.53 5.65
C GLU A 24 0.99 -13.40 4.33
N ASN A 25 1.30 -14.17 3.29
CA ASN A 25 0.57 -14.12 2.02
C ASN A 25 -0.90 -14.53 2.14
N GLN A 26 -1.18 -15.49 3.02
CA GLN A 26 -2.56 -15.92 3.23
C GLN A 26 -3.44 -14.80 3.82
N TRP A 27 -2.84 -13.86 4.57
CA TRP A 27 -3.56 -12.72 5.13
C TRP A 27 -3.95 -11.70 4.07
N ASP A 28 -3.04 -11.36 3.17
CA ASP A 28 -3.30 -10.42 2.06
C ASP A 28 -4.44 -10.96 1.17
N LEU A 29 -4.33 -12.21 0.68
CA LEU A 29 -5.31 -12.82 -0.19
C LEU A 29 -6.68 -12.97 0.46
N LYS A 30 -6.74 -13.45 1.71
CA LYS A 30 -7.98 -13.55 2.49
C LYS A 30 -8.64 -12.19 2.69
N THR A 31 -7.85 -11.13 2.91
CA THR A 31 -8.40 -9.79 3.11
C THR A 31 -8.92 -9.21 1.81
N ILE A 32 -8.21 -9.42 0.69
CA ILE A 32 -8.70 -9.04 -0.64
C ILE A 32 -10.02 -9.76 -0.94
N GLU A 33 -10.09 -11.05 -0.67
CA GLU A 33 -11.32 -11.86 -0.84
C GLU A 33 -12.46 -11.31 0.03
N ALA A 34 -12.23 -11.11 1.32
CA ALA A 34 -13.23 -10.57 2.25
C ALA A 34 -13.73 -9.18 1.83
N VAL A 35 -12.82 -8.28 1.43
CA VAL A 35 -13.19 -6.92 0.97
C VAL A 35 -14.05 -6.98 -0.30
N ASN A 36 -13.80 -7.93 -1.19
CA ASN A 36 -14.49 -8.03 -2.48
C ASN A 36 -15.66 -9.04 -2.51
N SER A 37 -15.89 -9.78 -1.43
CA SER A 37 -17.01 -10.72 -1.31
C SER A 37 -18.29 -10.00 -0.94
N ILE A 38 -19.34 -10.20 -1.75
CA ILE A 38 -20.70 -9.72 -1.45
C ILE A 38 -21.54 -10.77 -0.69
N HIS A 39 -21.02 -11.98 -0.56
CA HIS A 39 -21.74 -13.13 0.02
C HIS A 39 -21.39 -13.37 1.49
N GLU A 40 -20.27 -12.83 1.96
CA GLU A 40 -19.88 -12.97 3.36
C GLU A 40 -20.59 -11.96 4.25
N PRO A 41 -20.94 -12.34 5.49
CA PRO A 41 -21.50 -11.41 6.46
C PRO A 41 -20.58 -10.20 6.68
N GLN A 42 -21.14 -9.00 6.69
CA GLN A 42 -20.37 -7.76 6.88
C GLN A 42 -19.48 -7.82 8.13
N SER A 43 -19.98 -8.40 9.23
CA SER A 43 -19.23 -8.52 10.48
C SER A 43 -17.95 -9.38 10.33
N ALA A 44 -18.00 -10.46 9.54
CA ALA A 44 -16.83 -11.31 9.28
C ALA A 44 -15.80 -10.57 8.41
N ARG A 45 -16.25 -9.84 7.40
CA ARG A 45 -15.42 -9.02 6.53
C ARG A 45 -14.72 -7.90 7.32
N VAL A 46 -15.45 -7.21 8.19
CA VAL A 46 -14.91 -6.17 9.08
C VAL A 46 -13.84 -6.75 10.00
N GLU A 47 -14.08 -7.91 10.61
CA GLU A 47 -13.11 -8.57 11.48
C GLU A 47 -11.84 -8.96 10.71
N GLN A 48 -11.94 -9.46 9.48
CA GLN A 48 -10.79 -9.80 8.65
C GLN A 48 -9.95 -8.56 8.32
N VAL A 49 -10.59 -7.46 7.90
CA VAL A 49 -9.92 -6.18 7.61
C VAL A 49 -9.25 -5.62 8.87
N HIS A 50 -9.94 -5.65 10.00
CA HIS A 50 -9.41 -5.16 11.27
C HIS A 50 -8.11 -5.89 11.67
N ARG A 51 -8.13 -7.23 11.68
CA ARG A 51 -6.95 -8.05 11.99
C ARG A 51 -5.80 -7.80 11.02
N TRP A 52 -6.11 -7.67 9.74
CA TRP A 52 -5.11 -7.40 8.73
C TRP A 52 -4.44 -6.03 8.91
N LEU A 53 -5.23 -4.96 9.16
CA LEU A 53 -4.69 -3.63 9.45
C LEU A 53 -3.86 -3.62 10.75
N GLN A 54 -4.25 -4.40 11.76
CA GLN A 54 -3.46 -4.58 12.99
C GLN A 54 -2.10 -5.25 12.69
N SER A 55 -2.06 -6.28 11.84
CA SER A 55 -0.81 -6.96 11.46
C SER A 55 0.18 -6.02 10.76
N TYR A 56 -0.32 -5.01 10.05
CA TYR A 56 0.48 -3.96 9.43
C TYR A 56 0.83 -2.80 10.38
N HIS A 57 0.47 -2.90 11.65
CA HIS A 57 0.76 -1.90 12.68
C HIS A 57 0.24 -0.48 12.41
N VAL A 58 -0.71 -0.31 11.48
CA VAL A 58 -1.25 1.01 11.12
C VAL A 58 -2.35 1.51 12.06
N LEU A 59 -2.80 0.67 12.99
CA LEU A 59 -3.84 0.99 13.97
C LEU A 59 -3.33 1.31 15.37
N GLN A 60 -2.03 1.15 15.66
CA GLN A 60 -1.44 1.23 17.02
C GLN A 60 -1.74 2.51 17.81
N SER A 61 -2.11 3.60 17.14
CA SER A 61 -2.39 4.88 17.79
C SER A 61 -3.88 5.11 18.09
N PHE A 62 -4.73 4.13 17.84
CA PHE A 62 -6.17 4.22 18.01
C PHE A 62 -6.68 3.32 19.15
N THR A 63 -7.90 3.59 19.62
CA THR A 63 -8.60 2.69 20.55
C THR A 63 -9.23 1.53 19.77
N ALA A 64 -9.47 0.40 20.43
CA ALA A 64 -10.12 -0.75 19.79
C ALA A 64 -11.46 -0.41 19.12
N ALA A 65 -12.24 0.51 19.72
CA ALA A 65 -13.48 0.99 19.11
C ALA A 65 -13.23 1.77 17.80
N THR A 66 -12.23 2.66 17.79
CA THR A 66 -11.84 3.41 16.58
C THR A 66 -11.29 2.49 15.51
N GLU A 67 -10.47 1.52 15.87
CA GLU A 67 -9.92 0.53 14.94
C GLU A 67 -11.03 -0.23 14.22
N ARG A 68 -12.05 -0.65 14.95
CA ARG A 68 -13.22 -1.35 14.38
C ARG A 68 -14.01 -0.44 13.46
N MET A 69 -14.28 0.83 13.87
CA MET A 69 -14.95 1.82 13.01
C MET A 69 -14.17 2.07 11.70
N ILE A 70 -12.84 2.10 11.76
CA ILE A 70 -12.00 2.22 10.55
C ILE A 70 -12.26 1.03 9.61
N ALA A 71 -12.22 -0.20 10.12
CA ALA A 71 -12.48 -1.39 9.31
C ALA A 71 -13.90 -1.39 8.72
N GLU A 72 -14.90 -0.92 9.46
CA GLU A 72 -16.26 -0.71 8.97
C GLU A 72 -16.33 0.31 7.83
N GLN A 73 -15.59 1.42 7.92
CA GLN A 73 -15.49 2.39 6.82
C GLN A 73 -14.86 1.80 5.56
N VAL A 74 -13.86 0.95 5.69
CA VAL A 74 -13.24 0.25 4.55
C VAL A 74 -14.24 -0.67 3.86
N ILE A 75 -15.00 -1.45 4.60
CA ILE A 75 -16.03 -2.35 4.04
C ILE A 75 -17.18 -1.54 3.42
N THR A 76 -17.66 -0.50 4.10
CA THR A 76 -18.70 0.38 3.59
C THR A 76 -18.29 1.07 2.28
N TYR A 77 -17.03 1.52 2.20
CA TYR A 77 -16.46 2.04 0.96
C TYR A 77 -16.42 0.96 -0.12
N ALA A 78 -15.94 -0.23 0.19
CA ALA A 78 -15.87 -1.34 -0.76
C ALA A 78 -17.25 -1.72 -1.33
N ASP A 79 -18.28 -1.67 -0.53
CA ASP A 79 -19.66 -2.00 -0.92
C ASP A 79 -20.35 -0.89 -1.71
N SER A 80 -20.02 0.38 -1.44
CA SER A 80 -20.68 1.54 -2.05
C SER A 80 -20.17 1.90 -3.45
N ARG A 81 -19.02 1.34 -3.86
CA ARG A 81 -18.41 1.70 -5.15
C ARG A 81 -19.03 0.88 -6.29
N GLU A 82 -19.36 1.54 -7.37
CA GLU A 82 -19.42 0.88 -8.66
C GLU A 82 -18.01 0.43 -8.99
N ARG A 83 -17.79 -0.86 -9.17
CA ARG A 83 -16.43 -1.41 -9.42
C ARG A 83 -15.89 -0.90 -10.77
N PRO A 84 -15.26 0.27 -10.84
CA PRO A 84 -14.65 0.71 -12.08
C PRO A 84 -13.48 -0.20 -12.40
N ILE A 85 -13.29 -0.52 -13.67
CA ILE A 85 -12.03 -1.06 -14.13
C ILE A 85 -11.02 0.06 -13.93
N LEU A 86 -10.28 0.03 -12.84
CA LEU A 86 -9.16 0.93 -12.63
C LEU A 86 -8.07 0.56 -13.64
N THR A 87 -7.79 1.51 -14.49
CA THR A 87 -6.50 1.54 -15.18
C THR A 87 -5.48 2.13 -14.22
N MET A 88 -4.18 1.87 -14.41
CA MET A 88 -3.09 2.47 -13.62
C MET A 88 -2.99 3.99 -13.90
N ASN A 89 -4.04 4.71 -13.54
CA ASN A 89 -4.18 6.15 -13.73
C ASN A 89 -4.03 6.83 -12.36
N GLN A 90 -3.00 7.65 -12.21
CA GLN A 90 -2.69 8.33 -10.96
C GLN A 90 -3.85 9.21 -10.45
N GLU A 91 -4.57 9.90 -11.34
CA GLU A 91 -5.69 10.77 -10.96
C GLU A 91 -6.85 9.96 -10.37
N LEU A 92 -7.17 8.80 -10.98
CA LEU A 92 -8.19 7.90 -10.47
C LEU A 92 -7.78 7.32 -9.12
N ILE A 93 -6.52 6.90 -8.97
CA ILE A 93 -6.00 6.39 -7.70
C ILE A 93 -6.11 7.45 -6.60
N LEU A 94 -5.75 8.70 -6.91
CA LEU A 94 -5.87 9.79 -5.94
C LEU A 94 -7.32 10.12 -5.60
N LYS A 95 -8.24 10.04 -6.55
CA LYS A 95 -9.67 10.22 -6.31
C LYS A 95 -10.19 9.17 -5.32
N GLU A 96 -9.88 7.90 -5.55
CA GLU A 96 -10.29 6.81 -4.67
C GLU A 96 -9.64 6.93 -3.28
N PHE A 97 -8.37 7.33 -3.24
CA PHE A 97 -7.67 7.61 -1.98
C PHE A 97 -8.36 8.70 -1.16
N LYS A 98 -8.71 9.83 -1.79
CA LYS A 98 -9.42 10.94 -1.13
C LYS A 98 -10.78 10.53 -0.59
N GLU A 99 -11.52 9.74 -1.36
CA GLU A 99 -12.84 9.27 -0.93
C GLU A 99 -12.73 8.42 0.32
N LEU A 100 -11.84 7.42 0.33
CA LEU A 100 -11.65 6.56 1.50
C LEU A 100 -11.03 7.34 2.66
N GLU A 101 -10.07 8.25 2.42
CA GLU A 101 -9.51 9.11 3.45
C GLU A 101 -10.60 9.93 4.14
N SER A 102 -11.49 10.56 3.36
CA SER A 102 -12.60 11.35 3.88
C SER A 102 -13.49 10.53 4.82
N ARG A 103 -13.83 9.31 4.44
CA ARG A 103 -14.61 8.38 5.28
C ARG A 103 -13.88 8.02 6.57
N ILE A 104 -12.62 7.65 6.48
CA ILE A 104 -11.79 7.29 7.65
C ILE A 104 -11.65 8.49 8.60
N GLN A 105 -11.50 9.71 8.08
CA GLN A 105 -11.40 10.93 8.90
C GLN A 105 -12.67 11.22 9.71
N THR A 106 -13.83 10.68 9.34
CA THR A 106 -15.07 10.85 10.14
C THR A 106 -15.02 10.09 11.47
N VAL A 107 -14.22 9.02 11.55
CA VAL A 107 -14.15 8.15 12.73
C VAL A 107 -12.82 8.27 13.48
N VAL A 108 -11.78 8.79 12.83
CA VAL A 108 -10.47 9.00 13.44
C VAL A 108 -10.47 10.28 14.29
N PRO A 109 -10.07 10.21 15.56
CA PRO A 109 -9.99 11.40 16.41
C PRO A 109 -8.93 12.38 15.89
N LYS A 110 -9.23 13.66 15.95
CA LYS A 110 -8.25 14.73 15.63
C LYS A 110 -7.02 14.61 16.51
N ASN A 111 -5.90 15.15 16.05
CA ASN A 111 -4.69 15.22 16.83
C ASN A 111 -4.82 16.24 18.01
N LYS A 112 -3.80 16.33 18.86
CA LYS A 112 -3.79 17.22 20.03
C LYS A 112 -3.97 18.71 19.69
N SER A 113 -3.67 19.11 18.46
CA SER A 113 -3.88 20.48 17.96
C SER A 113 -5.22 20.70 17.26
N GLY A 114 -6.14 19.72 17.31
CA GLY A 114 -7.47 19.80 16.69
C GLY A 114 -7.46 19.60 15.16
N LYS A 115 -6.31 19.27 14.57
CA LYS A 115 -6.19 19.03 13.12
C LYS A 115 -6.46 17.56 12.77
N PRO A 116 -6.91 17.25 11.53
CA PRO A 116 -6.97 15.88 11.05
C PRO A 116 -5.64 15.16 11.22
N ARG A 117 -5.70 13.86 11.54
CA ARG A 117 -4.48 13.04 11.58
C ARG A 117 -4.04 12.67 10.18
N LYS A 118 -2.75 12.56 9.99
CA LYS A 118 -2.17 12.00 8.77
C LYS A 118 -2.34 10.48 8.78
N VAL A 119 -3.02 9.95 7.78
CA VAL A 119 -3.42 8.54 7.71
C VAL A 119 -3.01 7.88 6.39
N THR A 120 -1.99 8.42 5.71
CA THR A 120 -1.53 7.99 4.38
C THR A 120 -1.29 6.49 4.30
N SER A 121 -0.52 5.93 5.24
CA SER A 121 -0.19 4.50 5.27
C SER A 121 -1.42 3.63 5.51
N LEU A 122 -2.32 4.06 6.39
CA LEU A 122 -3.58 3.37 6.67
C LEU A 122 -4.48 3.33 5.44
N VAL A 123 -4.72 4.50 4.82
CA VAL A 123 -5.61 4.62 3.66
C VAL A 123 -5.06 3.87 2.45
N SER A 124 -3.76 4.00 2.17
CA SER A 124 -3.15 3.30 1.02
C SER A 124 -3.20 1.77 1.15
N LYS A 125 -3.02 1.25 2.36
CA LYS A 125 -3.17 -0.19 2.63
C LYS A 125 -4.63 -0.63 2.46
N ALA A 126 -5.56 0.11 3.04
CA ALA A 126 -6.98 -0.22 2.96
C ALA A 126 -7.52 -0.20 1.52
N ILE A 127 -7.16 0.82 0.73
CA ILE A 127 -7.59 0.93 -0.66
C ILE A 127 -6.90 -0.10 -1.57
N TRP A 128 -5.67 -0.51 -1.24
CA TRP A 128 -4.99 -1.58 -1.95
C TRP A 128 -5.79 -2.89 -1.89
N CYS A 129 -6.37 -3.27 -0.75
CA CYS A 129 -7.23 -4.45 -0.65
C CYS A 129 -8.42 -4.42 -1.60
N CYS A 130 -8.87 -3.21 -1.94
CA CYS A 130 -9.95 -3.01 -2.89
C CYS A 130 -9.50 -3.14 -4.35
N TYR A 131 -8.25 -2.76 -4.65
CA TYR A 131 -7.69 -2.68 -6.01
C TYR A 131 -6.24 -3.18 -6.07
N PRO A 132 -5.99 -4.45 -5.74
CA PRO A 132 -4.63 -4.95 -5.51
C PRO A 132 -3.73 -4.95 -6.76
N SER A 133 -4.32 -4.87 -7.95
CA SER A 133 -3.58 -4.81 -9.22
C SER A 133 -3.17 -3.40 -9.63
N TYR A 134 -3.63 -2.35 -8.92
CA TYR A 134 -3.52 -0.97 -9.41
C TYR A 134 -2.95 0.01 -8.38
N ILE A 135 -3.06 -0.29 -7.09
CA ILE A 135 -2.77 0.68 -6.04
C ILE A 135 -1.50 0.31 -5.28
N PRO A 136 -0.46 1.17 -5.31
CA PRO A 136 0.72 1.01 -4.48
C PRO A 136 0.44 1.27 -3.00
N ILE A 137 1.13 0.52 -2.14
CA ILE A 137 1.06 0.72 -0.70
C ILE A 137 2.10 1.75 -0.26
N TYR A 138 1.65 2.85 0.35
CA TYR A 138 2.54 3.77 1.04
C TYR A 138 3.02 3.16 2.36
N ASP A 139 4.33 3.10 2.50
CA ASP A 139 5.01 2.69 3.73
C ASP A 139 6.30 3.50 3.90
N SER A 140 6.72 3.76 5.12
CA SER A 140 7.92 4.57 5.38
C SER A 140 9.20 3.95 4.81
N TYR A 141 9.31 2.62 4.80
CA TYR A 141 10.44 1.94 4.18
C TYR A 141 10.38 2.04 2.65
N VAL A 142 9.19 1.89 2.06
CA VAL A 142 8.99 2.07 0.62
C VAL A 142 9.32 3.49 0.20
N GLU A 143 8.88 4.49 0.97
CA GLU A 143 9.24 5.90 0.73
C GLU A 143 10.75 6.12 0.81
N HIS A 144 11.41 5.58 1.84
CA HIS A 144 12.86 5.67 2.00
C HIS A 144 13.59 5.06 0.80
N ALA A 145 13.19 3.86 0.36
CA ALA A 145 13.74 3.22 -0.82
C ALA A 145 13.58 4.08 -2.07
N LEU A 146 12.38 4.62 -2.30
CA LEU A 146 12.13 5.52 -3.44
C LEU A 146 13.00 6.77 -3.38
N GLN A 147 13.15 7.40 -2.22
CA GLN A 147 14.03 8.56 -2.05
C GLN A 147 15.49 8.22 -2.36
N MET A 148 15.97 7.06 -1.92
CA MET A 148 17.33 6.58 -2.22
C MET A 148 17.50 6.33 -3.72
N ILE A 149 16.58 5.60 -4.36
CA ILE A 149 16.61 5.31 -5.78
C ILE A 149 16.56 6.60 -6.59
N CYS A 150 15.65 7.51 -6.29
CA CYS A 150 15.50 8.78 -7.01
C CYS A 150 16.79 9.62 -6.95
N ARG A 151 17.46 9.70 -5.78
CA ARG A 151 18.74 10.41 -5.63
C ARG A 151 19.87 9.79 -6.44
N LEU A 152 19.91 8.46 -6.54
CA LEU A 152 20.96 7.73 -7.24
C LEU A 152 20.73 7.66 -8.76
N SER A 153 19.49 7.85 -9.21
CA SER A 153 19.05 7.75 -10.60
C SER A 153 18.73 9.10 -11.27
N ASP A 154 19.06 10.22 -10.60
CA ASP A 154 18.76 11.59 -11.06
C ASP A 154 17.24 11.83 -11.30
N ILE A 155 16.40 11.12 -10.56
CA ILE A 155 14.95 11.30 -10.55
C ILE A 155 14.60 12.32 -9.48
N LYS A 156 13.70 13.27 -9.78
CA LYS A 156 13.25 14.26 -8.80
C LYS A 156 12.62 13.55 -7.58
N VAL A 157 13.23 13.77 -6.41
CA VAL A 157 12.74 13.21 -5.13
C VAL A 157 11.43 13.89 -4.74
N PRO A 158 10.41 13.13 -4.34
CA PRO A 158 9.19 13.72 -3.77
C PRO A 158 9.52 14.53 -2.52
N GLY A 159 9.00 15.74 -2.44
CA GLY A 159 9.14 16.58 -1.24
C GLY A 159 8.24 16.12 -0.10
N ALA A 160 8.59 16.52 1.13
CA ALA A 160 7.70 16.32 2.28
C ALA A 160 6.39 17.10 2.09
N ALA A 161 5.27 16.50 2.44
CA ALA A 161 3.96 17.10 2.31
C ALA A 161 3.25 17.24 3.67
N ASN A 162 2.40 18.26 3.79
CA ASN A 162 1.72 18.60 5.03
C ASN A 162 0.40 17.82 5.25
N ASN A 163 -0.09 17.14 4.23
CA ASN A 163 -1.32 16.34 4.31
C ASN A 163 -1.17 15.02 3.55
N SER A 164 -2.02 14.06 3.86
CA SER A 164 -1.96 12.69 3.32
C SER A 164 -2.12 12.64 1.80
N GLU A 165 -3.01 13.45 1.25
CA GLU A 165 -3.27 13.48 -0.20
C GLU A 165 -2.04 13.90 -0.98
N THR A 166 -1.44 15.04 -0.63
CA THR A 166 -0.26 15.56 -1.33
C THR A 166 0.93 14.62 -1.15
N GLU A 167 1.09 14.05 0.05
CA GLU A 167 2.12 13.05 0.32
C GLU A 167 1.96 11.83 -0.59
N TYR A 168 0.74 11.31 -0.68
CA TYR A 168 0.47 10.15 -1.50
C TYR A 168 0.62 10.45 -3.00
N ALA A 169 0.24 11.65 -3.45
CA ALA A 169 0.43 12.08 -4.84
C ALA A 169 1.92 12.10 -5.24
N LEU A 170 2.77 12.68 -4.39
CA LEU A 170 4.22 12.72 -4.62
C LEU A 170 4.84 11.32 -4.58
N PHE A 171 4.38 10.48 -3.66
CA PHE A 171 4.77 9.09 -3.59
C PHE A 171 4.42 8.33 -4.87
N LEU A 172 3.19 8.46 -5.37
CA LEU A 172 2.74 7.79 -6.60
C LEU A 172 3.58 8.22 -7.82
N GLU A 173 3.91 9.50 -7.93
CA GLU A 173 4.75 9.99 -9.04
C GLU A 173 6.10 9.28 -9.09
N ALA A 174 6.79 9.18 -7.96
CA ALA A 174 8.07 8.48 -7.86
C ALA A 174 7.90 6.96 -8.06
N TRP A 175 6.88 6.38 -7.43
CA TRP A 175 6.61 4.96 -7.51
C TRP A 175 6.34 4.50 -8.94
N PHE A 176 5.49 5.21 -9.71
CA PHE A 176 5.20 4.86 -11.09
C PHE A 176 6.38 5.03 -12.04
N ARG A 177 7.31 5.94 -11.75
CA ARG A 177 8.55 6.06 -12.52
C ARG A 177 9.41 4.82 -12.35
N VAL A 178 9.64 4.41 -11.11
CA VAL A 178 10.41 3.20 -10.79
C VAL A 178 9.73 1.95 -11.32
N PHE A 179 8.40 1.86 -11.21
CA PHE A 179 7.64 0.72 -11.69
C PHE A 179 7.79 0.50 -13.20
N ARG A 180 7.70 1.55 -14.00
CA ARG A 180 7.85 1.45 -15.47
C ARG A 180 9.21 0.90 -15.91
N GLU A 181 10.25 1.13 -15.13
CA GLU A 181 11.57 0.59 -15.41
C GLU A 181 11.74 -0.86 -14.97
N ILE A 182 11.08 -1.24 -13.87
CA ILE A 182 11.23 -2.57 -13.25
C ILE A 182 10.18 -3.56 -13.75
N GLU A 183 8.98 -3.14 -14.10
CA GLU A 183 7.88 -4.03 -14.51
C GLU A 183 8.27 -5.05 -15.59
N PRO A 184 9.03 -4.69 -16.66
CA PRO A 184 9.44 -5.64 -17.68
C PRO A 184 10.38 -6.75 -17.17
N GLU A 185 11.04 -6.51 -16.04
CA GLU A 185 12.01 -7.42 -15.43
C GLU A 185 11.40 -8.37 -14.39
N ILE A 186 10.10 -8.22 -14.11
CA ILE A 186 9.39 -9.12 -13.17
C ILE A 186 9.19 -10.47 -13.85
N ASP A 187 9.86 -11.49 -13.31
CA ASP A 187 9.75 -12.87 -13.81
C ASP A 187 8.29 -13.36 -13.74
N PRO A 188 7.73 -13.87 -14.84
CA PRO A 188 6.39 -14.48 -14.86
C PRO A 188 6.20 -15.62 -13.83
N GLU A 189 7.27 -16.34 -13.46
CA GLU A 189 7.20 -17.39 -12.44
C GLU A 189 6.87 -16.84 -11.06
N ILE A 190 7.37 -15.64 -10.75
CA ILE A 190 7.02 -14.92 -9.51
C ILE A 190 5.53 -14.62 -9.45
N LEU A 191 4.93 -14.24 -10.60
CA LEU A 191 3.50 -13.92 -10.68
C LEU A 191 2.57 -15.13 -10.52
N LYS A 192 3.08 -16.34 -10.70
CA LYS A 192 2.33 -17.57 -10.37
C LYS A 192 2.17 -17.75 -8.85
N VAL A 193 3.16 -17.29 -8.09
CA VAL A 193 3.14 -17.36 -6.63
C VAL A 193 2.43 -16.14 -6.03
N TYR A 194 2.62 -14.97 -6.64
CA TYR A 194 2.03 -13.72 -6.19
C TYR A 194 1.52 -12.89 -7.39
N PRO A 195 0.20 -12.87 -7.66
CA PRO A 195 -0.35 -12.41 -8.93
C PRO A 195 -0.37 -10.88 -9.12
N TYR A 196 0.06 -10.11 -8.12
CA TYR A 196 -0.03 -8.65 -8.14
C TYR A 196 1.35 -8.00 -8.37
N LYS A 197 1.65 -7.59 -9.61
CA LYS A 197 2.91 -6.91 -9.98
C LYS A 197 3.21 -5.70 -9.10
N ILE A 198 2.17 -4.93 -8.76
CA ILE A 198 2.26 -3.78 -7.85
C ILE A 198 2.90 -4.22 -6.52
N ARG A 199 2.38 -5.29 -5.94
CA ARG A 199 2.86 -5.77 -4.65
C ARG A 199 4.27 -6.36 -4.73
N VAL A 200 4.67 -6.92 -5.87
CA VAL A 200 6.05 -7.38 -6.10
C VAL A 200 7.03 -6.21 -5.97
N LEU A 201 6.72 -5.06 -6.60
CA LEU A 201 7.55 -3.87 -6.45
C LEU A 201 7.49 -3.30 -5.02
N ASP A 202 6.32 -3.21 -4.41
CA ASP A 202 6.19 -2.76 -3.01
C ASP A 202 7.06 -3.62 -2.08
N SER A 203 7.11 -4.93 -2.32
CA SER A 203 7.92 -5.87 -1.54
C SER A 203 9.41 -5.63 -1.71
N LEU A 204 9.85 -5.42 -2.95
CA LEU A 204 11.24 -5.05 -3.25
C LEU A 204 11.61 -3.73 -2.54
N LEU A 205 10.79 -2.69 -2.72
CA LEU A 205 11.06 -1.37 -2.15
C LEU A 205 11.06 -1.43 -0.61
N TRP A 206 10.11 -2.16 -0.02
CA TRP A 206 10.07 -2.36 1.43
C TRP A 206 11.33 -3.08 1.93
N TYR A 207 11.81 -4.10 1.20
CA TYR A 207 13.03 -4.85 1.55
C TYR A 207 14.28 -3.96 1.52
N ILE A 208 14.48 -3.22 0.43
CA ILE A 208 15.67 -2.36 0.27
C ILE A 208 15.61 -1.06 1.10
N GLY A 209 14.43 -0.64 1.52
CA GLY A 209 14.25 0.54 2.38
C GLY A 209 14.52 0.29 3.86
N GLN A 210 14.77 -0.95 4.27
CA GLN A 210 15.06 -1.30 5.66
C GLN A 210 16.40 -0.73 6.13
N PRO A 211 16.51 -0.31 7.41
CA PRO A 211 17.75 0.29 7.94
C PRO A 211 18.98 -0.62 7.88
N LYS A 212 18.78 -1.92 7.74
CA LYS A 212 19.85 -2.93 7.68
C LYS A 212 20.27 -3.29 6.25
N PHE A 213 19.61 -2.70 5.25
CA PHE A 213 19.93 -2.99 3.87
C PHE A 213 21.21 -2.25 3.47
N ASP A 214 22.23 -3.02 3.08
CA ASP A 214 23.50 -2.51 2.57
C ASP A 214 23.56 -2.77 1.05
N VAL A 215 23.81 -1.71 0.29
CA VAL A 215 23.91 -1.75 -1.18
C VAL A 215 25.33 -2.11 -1.64
N SER A 216 26.25 -2.41 -0.71
CA SER A 216 27.64 -2.75 -1.01
C SER A 216 27.83 -4.05 -1.80
#